data_d3b3dbfe81c2094e22e4fa79d81d32fc
#
_entry.id   d3b3dbfe81c2094e22e4fa79d81d32fc
#
_cell.length_a   1.000
_cell.length_b   1.000
_cell.length_c   1.000
_cell.angle_alpha   90.00
_cell.angle_beta   90.00
_cell.angle_gamma   90.00
#
_symmetry.space_group_name_H-M   'P 1'
#
loop_
_entity.id
_entity.type
_entity.pdbx_description
1 polymer ?
#
loop_
_entity_poly.entity_id
_entity_poly.type
_entity_poly.pdbx_seq_one_letter_code
_entity_poly.pdbx_strand_id
1 'polypeptide(L)'
;LGADLQNFLGVPIENADGTWYDRNMDEDYLAWIRTLSQAYREGLISDDIFSDDGTAHEDKVKTGKYACLFIGGTPQRSGPLQVWRSANPDAEYIAIDGPQSTVGNAPTLSQAGLSGWMVNYISKDCSDPIKAMETFTYLISDYGGLLCKYGVEGETYTINSDGLYELTPEVKEMKDNDNDKFKHVYRLSEFIVFGNDKYDAYSADVTESTVQMQEWGAGKLKPQFVIENISPDQCSAEARALSAINTNWNTTLTSLIRSADDAAFDAVLAEHVAFRESNNWDGIVKIYNEKMSANREKLGQ
;
A
#
# COMPACT_ATOMS: atom_id res chain seq x y z
N LEU A 1 -8.11 -6.86 2.48
CA LEU A 1 -9.34 -6.31 3.08
C LEU A 1 -9.05 -5.33 4.22
N GLY A 2 -8.32 -5.65 5.23
CA GLY A 2 -7.99 -4.84 6.41
C GLY A 2 -8.09 -3.32 6.24
N ALA A 3 -6.94 -2.63 6.31
CA ALA A 3 -6.87 -1.17 6.30
C ALA A 3 -7.48 -0.52 5.05
N ASP A 4 -7.43 -1.17 3.88
CA ASP A 4 -7.97 -0.59 2.65
C ASP A 4 -9.50 -0.47 2.73
N LEU A 5 -10.21 -1.52 3.14
CA LEU A 5 -11.66 -1.45 3.35
C LEU A 5 -12.03 -0.41 4.40
N GLN A 6 -11.33 -0.41 5.54
CA GLN A 6 -11.54 0.60 6.60
C GLN A 6 -11.34 2.03 6.08
N ASN A 7 -10.37 2.25 5.19
CA ASN A 7 -10.12 3.56 4.58
C ASN A 7 -11.23 3.96 3.60
N PHE A 8 -11.72 3.03 2.79
CA PHE A 8 -12.87 3.29 1.91
C PHE A 8 -14.15 3.60 2.69
N LEU A 9 -14.36 2.95 3.83
CA LEU A 9 -15.48 3.22 4.72
C LEU A 9 -15.29 4.49 5.57
N GLY A 10 -14.14 5.14 5.50
CA GLY A 10 -13.84 6.30 6.31
C GLY A 10 -13.86 6.02 7.82
N VAL A 11 -13.51 4.78 8.20
CA VAL A 11 -13.45 4.37 9.62
C VAL A 11 -12.45 5.26 10.35
N PRO A 12 -12.85 5.90 11.48
CA PRO A 12 -11.99 6.79 12.23
C PRO A 12 -10.68 6.12 12.66
N ILE A 13 -9.62 6.91 12.83
CA ILE A 13 -8.35 6.47 13.41
C ILE A 13 -8.26 6.75 14.91
N GLU A 14 -9.16 7.57 15.41
CA GLU A 14 -9.23 8.02 16.81
C GLU A 14 -10.66 8.27 17.25
N ASN A 15 -10.90 8.15 18.54
CA ASN A 15 -12.15 8.53 19.18
C ASN A 15 -12.29 10.06 19.25
N ALA A 16 -13.49 10.55 19.58
CA ALA A 16 -13.77 11.98 19.72
C ALA A 16 -12.92 12.67 20.81
N ASP A 17 -12.42 11.91 21.78
CA ASP A 17 -11.51 12.39 22.83
C ASP A 17 -10.03 12.32 22.45
N GLY A 18 -9.73 11.89 21.22
CA GLY A 18 -8.39 11.77 20.71
C GLY A 18 -7.65 10.49 21.10
N THR A 19 -8.31 9.55 21.75
CA THR A 19 -7.73 8.23 22.03
C THR A 19 -7.77 7.32 20.79
N TRP A 20 -6.95 6.27 20.80
CA TRP A 20 -6.89 5.30 19.73
C TRP A 20 -8.26 4.63 19.50
N TYR A 21 -8.68 4.51 18.25
CA TYR A 21 -9.91 3.84 17.84
C TYR A 21 -9.64 2.44 17.29
N ASP A 22 -10.39 1.44 17.76
CA ASP A 22 -10.28 0.05 17.31
C ASP A 22 -11.03 -0.17 15.99
N ARG A 23 -10.36 0.11 14.90
CA ARG A 23 -10.92 0.00 13.54
C ARG A 23 -11.37 -1.42 13.17
N ASN A 24 -10.78 -2.45 13.79
CA ASN A 24 -11.18 -3.84 13.52
C ASN A 24 -12.53 -4.18 14.16
N MET A 25 -12.93 -3.45 15.18
CA MET A 25 -14.21 -3.62 15.89
C MET A 25 -15.24 -2.54 15.49
N ASP A 26 -14.95 -1.74 14.48
CA ASP A 26 -15.88 -0.77 13.96
C ASP A 26 -17.15 -1.45 13.39
N GLU A 27 -18.32 -0.93 13.75
CA GLU A 27 -19.61 -1.53 13.40
C GLU A 27 -19.86 -1.53 11.88
N ASP A 28 -19.48 -0.46 11.18
CA ASP A 28 -19.64 -0.34 9.73
C ASP A 28 -18.69 -1.30 9.00
N TYR A 29 -17.45 -1.39 9.46
CA TYR A 29 -16.48 -2.35 8.94
C TYR A 29 -16.95 -3.79 9.14
N LEU A 30 -17.44 -4.16 10.33
CA LEU A 30 -17.94 -5.50 10.61
C LEU A 30 -19.22 -5.83 9.81
N ALA A 31 -20.09 -4.84 9.58
CA ALA A 31 -21.25 -5.01 8.71
C ALA A 31 -20.84 -5.35 7.27
N TRP A 32 -19.78 -4.72 6.76
CA TRP A 32 -19.21 -5.07 5.46
C TRP A 32 -18.59 -6.47 5.43
N ILE A 33 -17.90 -6.90 6.49
CA ILE A 33 -17.38 -8.27 6.59
C ILE A 33 -18.54 -9.29 6.61
N ARG A 34 -19.68 -8.97 7.26
CA ARG A 34 -20.90 -9.81 7.18
C ARG A 34 -21.47 -9.88 5.76
N THR A 35 -21.48 -8.76 5.04
CA THR A 35 -21.90 -8.74 3.64
C THR A 35 -21.02 -9.64 2.78
N LEU A 36 -19.71 -9.63 3.00
CA LEU A 36 -18.77 -10.54 2.32
C LEU A 36 -19.01 -12.00 2.73
N SER A 37 -19.34 -12.27 3.98
CA SER A 37 -19.73 -13.61 4.44
C SER A 37 -21.00 -14.10 3.73
N GLN A 38 -22.00 -13.23 3.57
CA GLN A 38 -23.18 -13.56 2.79
C GLN A 38 -22.85 -13.85 1.32
N ALA A 39 -22.03 -12.99 0.69
CA ALA A 39 -21.58 -13.18 -0.69
C ALA A 39 -20.83 -14.52 -0.88
N TYR A 40 -20.04 -14.92 0.12
CA TYR A 40 -19.37 -16.22 0.13
C TYR A 40 -20.38 -17.37 0.20
N ARG A 41 -21.39 -17.30 1.10
CA ARG A 41 -22.45 -18.31 1.21
C ARG A 41 -23.29 -18.44 -0.08
N GLU A 42 -23.44 -17.35 -0.81
CA GLU A 42 -24.13 -17.31 -2.11
C GLU A 42 -23.25 -17.77 -3.29
N GLY A 43 -21.99 -18.15 -3.04
CA GLY A 43 -21.06 -18.62 -4.06
C GLY A 43 -20.48 -17.54 -4.98
N LEU A 44 -20.60 -16.26 -4.57
CA LEU A 44 -20.03 -15.13 -5.31
C LEU A 44 -18.55 -14.92 -5.02
N ILE A 45 -18.05 -15.50 -3.94
CA ILE A 45 -16.65 -15.52 -3.54
C ILE A 45 -16.16 -16.96 -3.55
N SER A 46 -15.12 -17.26 -4.30
CA SER A 46 -14.58 -18.62 -4.40
C SER A 46 -13.57 -18.94 -3.29
N ASP A 47 -13.46 -20.23 -2.96
CA ASP A 47 -12.56 -20.71 -1.89
C ASP A 47 -11.09 -20.46 -2.15
N ASP A 48 -10.68 -20.39 -3.40
CA ASP A 48 -9.29 -20.24 -3.80
C ASP A 48 -8.68 -18.90 -3.36
N ILE A 49 -9.48 -17.85 -3.17
CA ILE A 49 -9.00 -16.56 -2.65
C ILE A 49 -8.34 -16.66 -1.26
N PHE A 50 -8.70 -17.68 -0.47
CA PHE A 50 -8.13 -17.88 0.87
C PHE A 50 -6.84 -18.71 0.85
N SER A 51 -6.51 -19.34 -0.27
CA SER A 51 -5.33 -20.18 -0.46
C SER A 51 -4.34 -19.61 -1.48
N ASP A 52 -4.74 -18.60 -2.25
CA ASP A 52 -3.87 -17.96 -3.22
C ASP A 52 -2.68 -17.31 -2.50
N ASP A 53 -1.49 -17.69 -2.92
CA ASP A 53 -0.29 -16.93 -2.61
C ASP A 53 -0.12 -15.73 -3.56
N GLY A 54 0.92 -14.92 -3.31
CA GLY A 54 1.19 -13.75 -4.15
C GLY A 54 1.34 -14.10 -5.64
N THR A 55 1.94 -15.25 -5.96
CA THR A 55 2.16 -15.68 -7.35
C THR A 55 0.85 -16.07 -8.03
N ALA A 56 0.01 -16.87 -7.37
CA ALA A 56 -1.29 -17.26 -7.88
C ALA A 56 -2.22 -16.04 -8.09
N HIS A 57 -2.18 -15.08 -7.17
CA HIS A 57 -2.90 -13.81 -7.32
C HIS A 57 -2.41 -13.03 -8.55
N GLU A 58 -1.09 -12.84 -8.69
CA GLU A 58 -0.52 -12.14 -9.84
C GLU A 58 -0.88 -12.79 -11.18
N ASP A 59 -0.87 -14.11 -11.26
CA ASP A 59 -1.23 -14.85 -12.49
C ASP A 59 -2.71 -14.69 -12.83
N LYS A 60 -3.59 -14.59 -11.83
CA LYS A 60 -4.99 -14.26 -12.03
C LYS A 60 -5.20 -12.83 -12.54
N VAL A 61 -4.40 -11.87 -12.05
CA VAL A 61 -4.40 -10.49 -12.55
C VAL A 61 -3.94 -10.45 -14.00
N LYS A 62 -2.78 -11.07 -14.33
CA LYS A 62 -2.23 -11.16 -15.71
C LYS A 62 -3.22 -11.73 -16.73
N THR A 63 -4.06 -12.67 -16.29
CA THR A 63 -5.04 -13.35 -17.13
C THR A 63 -6.42 -12.73 -17.13
N GLY A 64 -6.61 -11.58 -16.43
CA GLY A 64 -7.88 -10.84 -16.40
C GLY A 64 -9.01 -11.58 -15.67
N LYS A 65 -8.67 -12.40 -14.67
CA LYS A 65 -9.67 -13.13 -13.87
C LYS A 65 -10.52 -12.23 -12.99
N TYR A 66 -10.08 -11.02 -12.71
CA TYR A 66 -10.76 -10.09 -11.84
C TYR A 66 -11.34 -8.92 -12.62
N ALA A 67 -12.65 -8.73 -12.51
CA ALA A 67 -13.33 -7.54 -13.04
C ALA A 67 -13.09 -6.31 -12.16
N CYS A 68 -12.81 -6.52 -10.86
CA CYS A 68 -12.55 -5.47 -9.91
C CYS A 68 -11.41 -5.89 -8.96
N LEU A 69 -10.52 -4.96 -8.67
CA LEU A 69 -9.39 -5.15 -7.75
C LEU A 69 -9.50 -4.17 -6.59
N PHE A 70 -9.28 -4.67 -5.38
CA PHE A 70 -9.18 -3.86 -4.18
C PHE A 70 -7.71 -3.81 -3.77
N ILE A 71 -7.01 -2.78 -4.20
CA ILE A 71 -5.55 -2.66 -4.05
C ILE A 71 -5.14 -1.28 -3.53
N GLY A 72 -4.06 -1.24 -2.77
CA GLY A 72 -3.37 -0.01 -2.46
C GLY A 72 -2.36 0.37 -3.55
N GLY A 73 -2.29 1.64 -3.92
CA GLY A 73 -1.36 2.16 -4.91
C GLY A 73 -1.91 2.25 -6.33
N THR A 74 -1.06 2.61 -7.29
CA THR A 74 -1.44 2.77 -8.70
C THR A 74 -1.26 1.44 -9.45
N PRO A 75 -2.34 0.86 -9.99
CA PRO A 75 -2.31 -0.43 -10.68
C PRO A 75 -1.36 -0.47 -11.89
N GLN A 76 -1.19 0.65 -12.58
CA GLN A 76 -0.33 0.72 -13.77
C GLN A 76 1.15 0.44 -13.50
N ARG A 77 1.58 0.58 -12.25
CA ARG A 77 2.94 0.23 -11.83
C ARG A 77 3.10 -1.23 -11.47
N SER A 78 2.01 -1.97 -11.36
CA SER A 78 2.11 -3.41 -11.09
C SER A 78 2.42 -4.15 -12.39
N GLY A 79 3.49 -4.96 -12.39
CA GLY A 79 3.85 -5.80 -13.54
C GLY A 79 2.70 -6.67 -14.06
N PRO A 80 1.92 -7.32 -13.17
CA PRO A 80 0.76 -8.12 -13.57
C PRO A 80 -0.27 -7.35 -14.40
N LEU A 81 -0.61 -6.12 -14.02
CA LEU A 81 -1.58 -5.30 -14.76
C LEU A 81 -1.02 -4.79 -16.08
N GLN A 82 0.28 -4.52 -16.15
CA GLN A 82 0.95 -4.17 -17.41
C GLN A 82 0.91 -5.33 -18.41
N VAL A 83 1.13 -6.57 -17.95
CA VAL A 83 1.02 -7.77 -18.81
C VAL A 83 -0.41 -7.93 -19.32
N TRP A 84 -1.42 -7.79 -18.44
CA TRP A 84 -2.82 -7.88 -18.85
C TRP A 84 -3.18 -6.80 -19.88
N ARG A 85 -2.76 -5.56 -19.65
CA ARG A 85 -3.01 -4.43 -20.56
C ARG A 85 -2.37 -4.63 -21.93
N SER A 86 -1.14 -5.13 -21.97
CA SER A 86 -0.45 -5.42 -23.24
C SER A 86 -1.20 -6.43 -24.10
N ALA A 87 -1.90 -7.38 -23.46
CA ALA A 87 -2.76 -8.35 -24.15
C ALA A 87 -4.17 -7.81 -24.48
N ASN A 88 -4.58 -6.70 -23.85
CA ASN A 88 -5.91 -6.09 -23.98
C ASN A 88 -5.79 -4.56 -24.18
N PRO A 89 -5.27 -4.09 -25.31
CA PRO A 89 -4.92 -2.68 -25.52
C PRO A 89 -6.12 -1.72 -25.47
N ASP A 90 -7.33 -2.24 -25.71
CA ASP A 90 -8.57 -1.46 -25.69
C ASP A 90 -9.27 -1.47 -24.31
N ALA A 91 -8.64 -2.04 -23.28
CA ALA A 91 -9.23 -2.16 -21.95
C ALA A 91 -8.27 -1.66 -20.86
N GLU A 92 -8.83 -0.99 -19.87
CA GLU A 92 -8.07 -0.45 -18.73
C GLU A 92 -8.81 -0.65 -17.42
N TYR A 93 -8.04 -0.78 -16.33
CA TYR A 93 -8.57 -0.63 -14.98
C TYR A 93 -8.55 0.86 -14.62
N ILE A 94 -9.66 1.36 -14.14
CA ILE A 94 -9.83 2.73 -13.64
C ILE A 94 -10.21 2.70 -12.17
N ALA A 95 -9.93 3.79 -11.45
CA ALA A 95 -10.44 3.95 -10.10
C ALA A 95 -11.96 4.22 -10.13
N ILE A 96 -12.69 3.54 -9.27
CA ILE A 96 -14.11 3.74 -9.06
C ILE A 96 -14.39 3.93 -7.58
N ASP A 97 -15.53 4.52 -7.25
CA ASP A 97 -16.00 4.55 -5.89
C ASP A 97 -16.27 3.11 -5.43
N GLY A 98 -15.59 2.74 -4.37
CA GLY A 98 -15.65 1.39 -3.80
C GLY A 98 -16.76 1.24 -2.77
N PRO A 99 -16.57 0.33 -1.79
CA PRO A 99 -17.46 0.18 -0.67
C PRO A 99 -17.73 1.52 0.01
N GLN A 100 -19.00 1.82 0.29
CA GLN A 100 -19.41 3.07 0.93
C GLN A 100 -19.81 2.80 2.37
N SER A 101 -19.50 3.77 3.24
CA SER A 101 -19.95 3.76 4.62
C SER A 101 -21.47 3.77 4.71
N THR A 102 -22.05 2.91 5.54
CA THR A 102 -23.49 2.88 5.83
C THR A 102 -23.92 4.03 6.74
N VAL A 103 -22.96 4.65 7.43
CA VAL A 103 -23.17 5.81 8.33
C VAL A 103 -22.80 7.15 7.68
N GLY A 104 -22.42 7.14 6.40
CA GLY A 104 -22.18 8.35 5.61
C GLY A 104 -20.79 8.97 5.77
N ASN A 105 -19.81 8.23 6.29
CA ASN A 105 -18.43 8.69 6.33
C ASN A 105 -17.83 8.78 4.92
N ALA A 106 -17.05 9.82 4.68
CA ALA A 106 -16.31 9.96 3.43
C ALA A 106 -15.06 9.06 3.42
N PRO A 107 -14.70 8.45 2.28
CA PRO A 107 -13.45 7.70 2.14
C PRO A 107 -12.24 8.52 2.56
N THR A 108 -11.35 7.90 3.29
CA THR A 108 -10.09 8.51 3.76
C THR A 108 -8.95 7.59 3.40
N LEU A 109 -8.34 7.81 2.23
CA LEU A 109 -7.17 7.06 1.81
C LEU A 109 -5.96 7.54 2.61
N SER A 110 -5.16 6.61 3.12
CA SER A 110 -3.95 6.97 3.85
C SER A 110 -2.90 7.55 2.90
N GLN A 111 -2.35 8.68 3.27
CA GLN A 111 -1.16 9.23 2.61
C GLN A 111 0.08 8.49 3.13
N ALA A 112 1.11 8.38 2.30
CA ALA A 112 2.41 7.88 2.74
C ALA A 112 2.92 8.72 3.93
N GLY A 113 3.40 8.03 4.97
CA GLY A 113 3.95 8.67 6.17
C GLY A 113 5.30 9.35 5.91
N LEU A 114 5.76 10.11 6.90
CA LEU A 114 7.08 10.77 6.88
C LEU A 114 8.23 9.83 7.27
N SER A 115 7.91 8.67 7.85
CA SER A 115 8.91 7.73 8.38
C SER A 115 9.71 6.99 7.32
N GLY A 116 9.31 7.10 6.04
CA GLY A 116 9.93 6.34 4.96
C GLY A 116 9.65 4.84 5.04
N TRP A 117 10.08 4.10 4.04
CA TRP A 117 9.90 2.64 3.93
C TRP A 117 11.23 1.89 3.77
N MET A 118 12.33 2.62 3.58
CA MET A 118 13.66 2.07 3.39
C MET A 118 14.69 2.85 4.18
N VAL A 119 15.68 2.15 4.73
CA VAL A 119 16.81 2.75 5.44
C VAL A 119 18.10 2.27 4.80
N ASN A 120 18.97 3.21 4.44
CA ASN A 120 20.30 2.94 3.91
C ASN A 120 21.33 3.10 5.01
N TYR A 121 22.24 2.12 5.14
CA TYR A 121 23.29 2.12 6.13
C TYR A 121 24.66 2.12 5.45
N ILE A 122 25.62 2.83 6.05
CA ILE A 122 27.04 2.68 5.74
C ILE A 122 27.62 1.74 6.80
N SER A 123 28.28 0.66 6.36
CA SER A 123 28.92 -0.28 7.29
C SER A 123 29.99 0.44 8.12
N LYS A 124 30.09 0.06 9.41
CA LYS A 124 31.21 0.53 10.27
C LYS A 124 32.59 0.12 9.74
N ASP A 125 32.65 -0.91 8.91
CA ASP A 125 33.87 -1.44 8.30
C ASP A 125 34.10 -0.86 6.89
N CYS A 126 33.35 0.17 6.49
CA CYS A 126 33.54 0.87 5.23
C CYS A 126 34.92 1.56 5.25
N SER A 127 35.72 1.28 4.23
CA SER A 127 37.07 1.84 4.13
C SER A 127 37.11 3.36 3.92
N ASP A 128 36.05 3.92 3.31
CA ASP A 128 35.89 5.35 3.07
C ASP A 128 34.41 5.77 3.22
N PRO A 129 33.93 6.00 4.46
CA PRO A 129 32.54 6.40 4.71
C PRO A 129 32.21 7.80 4.16
N ILE A 130 33.23 8.69 4.00
CA ILE A 130 33.03 10.02 3.41
C ILE A 130 32.70 9.85 1.93
N LYS A 131 33.43 9.02 1.22
CA LYS A 131 33.20 8.74 -0.20
C LYS A 131 31.82 8.07 -0.42
N ALA A 132 31.42 7.19 0.48
CA ALA A 132 30.08 6.61 0.45
C ALA A 132 28.98 7.67 0.61
N MET A 133 29.14 8.62 1.55
CA MET A 133 28.22 9.74 1.71
C MET A 133 28.20 10.68 0.52
N GLU A 134 29.36 10.99 -0.08
CA GLU A 134 29.43 11.77 -1.32
C GLU A 134 28.64 11.10 -2.45
N THR A 135 28.75 9.76 -2.56
CA THR A 135 27.98 8.98 -3.54
C THR A 135 26.46 9.11 -3.27
N PHE A 136 26.02 8.98 -2.03
CA PHE A 136 24.61 9.18 -1.69
C PHE A 136 24.15 10.61 -1.99
N THR A 137 24.95 11.61 -1.64
CA THR A 137 24.65 13.02 -1.93
C THR A 137 24.53 13.26 -3.44
N TYR A 138 25.40 12.63 -4.23
CA TYR A 138 25.30 12.69 -5.69
C TYR A 138 24.00 12.05 -6.19
N LEU A 139 23.63 10.87 -5.71
CA LEU A 139 22.42 10.14 -6.15
C LEU A 139 21.12 10.88 -5.81
N ILE A 140 21.10 11.68 -4.72
CA ILE A 140 19.92 12.51 -4.37
C ILE A 140 19.94 13.89 -5.04
N SER A 141 21.02 14.29 -5.68
CA SER A 141 21.07 15.54 -6.47
C SER A 141 20.15 15.44 -7.69
N ASP A 142 19.74 16.59 -8.23
CA ASP A 142 18.87 16.60 -9.42
C ASP A 142 19.50 15.88 -10.60
N TYR A 143 20.79 16.14 -10.85
CA TYR A 143 21.50 15.48 -11.93
C TYR A 143 21.66 13.97 -11.71
N GLY A 144 22.12 13.55 -10.53
CA GLY A 144 22.29 12.14 -10.20
C GLY A 144 20.98 11.37 -10.19
N GLY A 145 19.91 11.98 -9.65
CA GLY A 145 18.60 11.39 -9.65
C GLY A 145 18.02 11.20 -11.05
N LEU A 146 18.17 12.21 -11.91
CA LEU A 146 17.75 12.14 -13.31
C LEU A 146 18.56 11.09 -14.10
N LEU A 147 19.87 11.07 -13.90
CA LEU A 147 20.75 10.06 -14.50
C LEU A 147 20.32 8.64 -14.12
N CYS A 148 20.00 8.39 -12.85
CA CYS A 148 19.52 7.08 -12.38
C CYS A 148 18.14 6.71 -12.96
N LYS A 149 17.28 7.69 -13.16
CA LYS A 149 15.89 7.45 -13.61
C LYS A 149 15.77 7.31 -15.12
N TYR A 150 16.37 8.23 -15.86
CA TYR A 150 16.24 8.34 -17.32
C TYR A 150 17.56 8.16 -18.08
N GLY A 151 18.71 8.28 -17.42
CA GLY A 151 20.02 8.16 -18.06
C GLY A 151 20.53 9.48 -18.61
N VAL A 152 20.98 9.48 -19.86
CA VAL A 152 21.65 10.61 -20.51
C VAL A 152 20.74 11.21 -21.58
N GLU A 153 20.51 12.53 -21.50
CA GLU A 153 19.69 13.25 -22.48
C GLU A 153 20.30 13.14 -23.88
N GLY A 154 19.45 12.87 -24.86
CA GLY A 154 19.84 12.65 -26.24
C GLY A 154 20.34 11.22 -26.56
N GLU A 155 20.67 10.42 -25.53
CA GLU A 155 21.07 9.02 -25.69
C GLU A 155 19.97 8.06 -25.23
N THR A 156 19.48 8.24 -24.00
CA THR A 156 18.48 7.33 -23.41
C THR A 156 17.12 7.97 -23.29
N TYR A 157 17.02 9.29 -23.20
CA TYR A 157 15.78 10.03 -23.17
C TYR A 157 15.87 11.37 -23.88
N THR A 158 14.74 11.95 -24.20
CA THR A 158 14.57 13.32 -24.67
C THR A 158 13.50 14.04 -23.87
N ILE A 159 13.46 15.37 -23.95
CA ILE A 159 12.38 16.19 -23.39
C ILE A 159 11.48 16.60 -24.55
N ASN A 160 10.20 16.22 -24.48
CA ASN A 160 9.23 16.55 -25.54
C ASN A 160 8.78 18.02 -25.47
N SER A 161 7.87 18.42 -26.39
CA SER A 161 7.36 19.79 -26.47
C SER A 161 6.62 20.27 -25.21
N ASP A 162 6.11 19.35 -24.42
CA ASP A 162 5.36 19.62 -23.19
C ASP A 162 6.28 19.65 -21.96
N GLY A 163 7.58 19.48 -22.16
CA GLY A 163 8.58 19.45 -21.07
C GLY A 163 8.64 18.09 -20.32
N LEU A 164 8.06 17.05 -20.89
CA LEU A 164 8.02 15.73 -20.30
C LEU A 164 9.19 14.85 -20.77
N TYR A 165 9.69 14.01 -19.88
CA TYR A 165 10.77 13.05 -20.15
C TYR A 165 10.23 11.83 -20.91
N GLU A 166 10.79 11.54 -22.05
CA GLU A 166 10.41 10.43 -22.92
C GLU A 166 11.65 9.60 -23.25
N LEU A 167 11.59 8.27 -23.01
CA LEU A 167 12.68 7.37 -23.44
C LEU A 167 12.80 7.40 -24.96
N THR A 168 14.04 7.36 -25.46
CA THR A 168 14.26 7.25 -26.91
C THR A 168 13.58 5.98 -27.45
N PRO A 169 13.17 5.97 -28.73
CA PRO A 169 12.46 4.82 -29.33
C PRO A 169 13.19 3.49 -29.14
N GLU A 170 14.52 3.48 -29.27
CA GLU A 170 15.34 2.29 -29.09
C GLU A 170 15.32 1.77 -27.65
N VAL A 171 15.45 2.67 -26.68
CA VAL A 171 15.42 2.34 -25.25
C VAL A 171 14.02 1.86 -24.84
N LYS A 172 12.98 2.53 -25.34
CA LYS A 172 11.58 2.16 -25.09
C LYS A 172 11.26 0.79 -25.68
N GLU A 173 11.64 0.53 -26.94
CA GLU A 173 11.45 -0.76 -27.59
C GLU A 173 12.12 -1.90 -26.81
N MET A 174 13.35 -1.67 -26.33
CA MET A 174 14.05 -2.67 -25.50
C MET A 174 13.34 -2.89 -24.17
N LYS A 175 12.88 -1.82 -23.49
CA LYS A 175 12.14 -1.91 -22.25
C LYS A 175 10.84 -2.71 -22.40
N ASP A 176 10.10 -2.46 -23.47
CA ASP A 176 8.79 -3.06 -23.71
C ASP A 176 8.88 -4.53 -24.17
N ASN A 177 9.88 -4.88 -24.98
CA ASN A 177 10.03 -6.21 -25.58
C ASN A 177 11.01 -7.14 -24.86
N ASP A 178 12.02 -6.59 -24.15
CA ASP A 178 13.05 -7.36 -23.44
C ASP A 178 13.51 -6.60 -22.19
N ASN A 179 12.64 -6.55 -21.19
CA ASN A 179 12.88 -5.82 -19.94
C ASN A 179 14.12 -6.32 -19.18
N ASP A 180 14.44 -7.60 -19.28
CA ASP A 180 15.64 -8.15 -18.64
C ASP A 180 16.92 -7.62 -19.30
N LYS A 181 16.95 -7.56 -20.62
CA LYS A 181 18.04 -6.96 -21.38
C LYS A 181 18.12 -5.46 -21.11
N PHE A 182 16.98 -4.74 -21.09
CA PHE A 182 16.91 -3.33 -20.75
C PHE A 182 17.56 -3.06 -19.39
N LYS A 183 17.16 -3.78 -18.34
CA LYS A 183 17.76 -3.67 -17.01
C LYS A 183 19.26 -3.96 -17.01
N HIS A 184 19.69 -4.93 -17.82
CA HIS A 184 21.09 -5.32 -17.89
C HIS A 184 21.97 -4.29 -18.60
N VAL A 185 21.46 -3.67 -19.66
CA VAL A 185 22.20 -2.71 -20.50
C VAL A 185 22.21 -1.31 -19.87
N TYR A 186 21.00 -0.81 -19.50
CA TYR A 186 20.87 0.60 -19.10
C TYR A 186 20.90 0.83 -17.60
N ARG A 187 20.55 -0.17 -16.78
CA ARG A 187 20.51 -0.05 -15.32
C ARG A 187 19.64 1.10 -14.78
N LEU A 188 18.73 1.60 -15.61
CA LEU A 188 17.84 2.68 -15.22
C LEU A 188 16.88 2.23 -14.11
N SER A 189 16.60 3.11 -13.17
CA SER A 189 15.77 2.88 -11.98
C SER A 189 16.32 1.85 -10.98
N GLU A 190 17.55 1.41 -11.09
CA GLU A 190 18.20 0.50 -10.13
C GLU A 190 18.45 1.18 -8.76
N PHE A 191 18.68 2.50 -8.75
CA PHE A 191 18.93 3.30 -7.56
C PHE A 191 17.73 4.18 -7.19
N ILE A 192 16.52 3.64 -7.23
CA ILE A 192 15.26 4.37 -6.98
C ILE A 192 15.11 4.90 -5.55
N VAL A 193 15.97 4.46 -4.63
CA VAL A 193 15.87 4.72 -3.18
C VAL A 193 16.17 6.16 -2.77
N PHE A 194 16.62 7.01 -3.68
CA PHE A 194 17.10 8.36 -3.38
C PHE A 194 16.17 9.46 -3.93
N GLY A 195 14.88 9.25 -3.93
CA GLY A 195 13.90 10.28 -4.27
C GLY A 195 13.72 10.50 -5.77
N ASN A 196 14.08 9.54 -6.60
CA ASN A 196 13.88 9.59 -8.05
C ASN A 196 12.39 9.61 -8.46
N ASP A 197 11.48 9.25 -7.55
CA ASP A 197 10.03 9.26 -7.76
C ASP A 197 9.49 10.64 -8.14
N LYS A 198 10.17 11.72 -7.72
CA LYS A 198 9.80 13.08 -8.11
C LYS A 198 9.77 13.28 -9.63
N TYR A 199 10.53 12.49 -10.39
CA TYR A 199 10.56 12.58 -11.86
C TYR A 199 9.43 11.80 -12.53
N ASP A 200 8.65 11.01 -11.80
CA ASP A 200 7.47 10.35 -12.36
C ASP A 200 6.40 11.36 -12.80
N ALA A 201 6.31 12.50 -12.13
CA ALA A 201 5.40 13.58 -12.49
C ALA A 201 5.72 14.22 -13.86
N TYR A 202 6.92 14.02 -14.36
CA TYR A 202 7.38 14.54 -15.65
C TYR A 202 7.52 13.46 -16.72
N SER A 203 7.02 12.26 -16.48
CA SER A 203 7.06 11.16 -17.45
C SER A 203 6.04 11.33 -18.54
N ALA A 204 6.45 11.19 -19.80
CA ALA A 204 5.52 11.14 -20.94
C ALA A 204 4.73 9.81 -21.01
N ASP A 205 5.16 8.78 -20.28
CA ASP A 205 4.51 7.45 -20.26
C ASP A 205 3.31 7.38 -19.27
N VAL A 206 2.79 8.52 -18.79
CA VAL A 206 1.60 8.54 -17.93
C VAL A 206 0.35 8.27 -18.79
N THR A 207 -0.40 7.24 -18.40
CA THR A 207 -1.62 6.84 -19.11
C THR A 207 -2.84 7.63 -18.63
N GLU A 208 -3.88 7.75 -19.46
CA GLU A 208 -5.14 8.38 -19.08
C GLU A 208 -5.75 7.79 -17.82
N SER A 209 -5.67 6.46 -17.64
CA SER A 209 -6.13 5.79 -16.43
C SER A 209 -5.33 6.16 -15.19
N THR A 210 -4.01 6.42 -15.33
CA THR A 210 -3.20 6.94 -14.21
C THR A 210 -3.66 8.33 -13.80
N VAL A 211 -3.89 9.22 -14.76
CA VAL A 211 -4.43 10.57 -14.51
C VAL A 211 -5.79 10.48 -13.83
N GLN A 212 -6.69 9.64 -14.35
CA GLN A 212 -8.01 9.42 -13.78
C GLN A 212 -7.92 8.93 -12.32
N MET A 213 -7.02 8.01 -12.01
CA MET A 213 -6.84 7.53 -10.64
C MET A 213 -6.28 8.60 -9.71
N GLN A 214 -5.36 9.43 -10.18
CA GLN A 214 -4.83 10.56 -9.41
C GLN A 214 -5.91 11.61 -9.13
N GLU A 215 -6.73 11.95 -10.14
CA GLU A 215 -7.85 12.86 -10.00
C GLU A 215 -8.93 12.30 -9.06
N TRP A 216 -9.25 11.01 -9.20
CA TRP A 216 -10.18 10.33 -8.31
C TRP A 216 -9.69 10.31 -6.86
N GLY A 217 -8.39 10.11 -6.64
CA GLY A 217 -7.75 10.10 -5.31
C GLY A 217 -7.58 11.49 -4.71
N ALA A 218 -7.64 12.56 -5.52
CA ALA A 218 -7.46 13.92 -5.05
C ALA A 218 -8.51 14.30 -3.99
N GLY A 219 -8.05 14.83 -2.86
CA GLY A 219 -8.90 15.19 -1.72
C GLY A 219 -9.32 14.02 -0.81
N LYS A 220 -9.11 12.77 -1.23
CA LYS A 220 -9.34 11.59 -0.39
C LYS A 220 -8.11 11.20 0.44
N LEU A 221 -6.92 11.61 0.01
CA LEU A 221 -5.66 11.36 0.73
C LEU A 221 -5.59 12.24 1.98
N LYS A 222 -5.43 11.62 3.14
CA LYS A 222 -5.25 12.32 4.41
C LYS A 222 -4.06 11.74 5.17
N PRO A 223 -3.18 12.60 5.72
CA PRO A 223 -2.10 12.12 6.56
C PRO A 223 -2.64 11.55 7.87
N GLN A 224 -2.05 10.45 8.32
CA GLN A 224 -2.39 9.77 9.56
C GLN A 224 -1.21 9.78 10.54
N PHE A 225 -0.49 10.91 10.62
CA PHE A 225 0.77 11.03 11.38
C PHE A 225 0.60 10.75 12.88
N VAL A 226 -0.58 10.99 13.43
CA VAL A 226 -0.86 10.74 14.85
C VAL A 226 -0.72 9.26 15.21
N ILE A 227 -1.09 8.36 14.30
CA ILE A 227 -1.01 6.91 14.52
C ILE A 227 0.26 6.26 13.93
N GLU A 228 1.23 7.05 13.47
CA GLU A 228 2.49 6.50 12.98
C GLU A 228 3.36 5.98 14.12
N ASN A 229 3.91 4.77 13.91
CA ASN A 229 4.87 4.15 14.84
C ASN A 229 4.37 4.00 16.28
N ILE A 230 3.06 3.83 16.49
CA ILE A 230 2.46 3.65 17.82
C ILE A 230 2.61 2.23 18.37
N SER A 231 3.09 1.28 17.58
CA SER A 231 3.28 -0.11 18.00
C SER A 231 4.21 -0.20 19.23
N PRO A 232 4.00 -1.20 20.11
CA PRO A 232 4.93 -1.47 21.21
C PRO A 232 6.37 -1.65 20.73
N ASP A 233 7.32 -1.35 21.60
CA ASP A 233 8.74 -1.41 21.29
C ASP A 233 9.16 -2.84 20.94
N GLN A 234 10.04 -2.96 19.93
CA GLN A 234 10.52 -4.26 19.47
C GLN A 234 11.09 -5.10 20.61
N CYS A 235 10.85 -6.40 20.55
CA CYS A 235 11.27 -7.37 21.57
C CYS A 235 10.58 -7.26 22.94
N SER A 236 9.62 -6.33 23.14
CA SER A 236 8.80 -6.27 24.34
C SER A 236 7.82 -7.44 24.44
N ALA A 237 7.23 -7.65 25.61
CA ALA A 237 6.15 -8.63 25.79
C ALA A 237 4.90 -8.22 24.99
N GLU A 238 4.60 -6.92 25.00
CA GLU A 238 3.47 -6.33 24.29
C GLU A 238 3.63 -6.43 22.77
N ALA A 239 4.84 -6.28 22.23
CA ALA A 239 5.10 -6.50 20.80
C ALA A 239 4.84 -7.96 20.37
N ARG A 240 5.22 -8.93 21.20
CA ARG A 240 4.93 -10.35 20.95
C ARG A 240 3.43 -10.63 21.04
N ALA A 241 2.75 -10.09 22.04
CA ALA A 241 1.32 -10.21 22.20
C ALA A 241 0.57 -9.59 21.00
N LEU A 242 0.95 -8.38 20.59
CA LEU A 242 0.39 -7.73 19.38
C LEU A 242 0.60 -8.58 18.12
N SER A 243 1.77 -9.16 17.94
CA SER A 243 2.03 -10.06 16.80
C SER A 243 1.12 -11.28 16.81
N ALA A 244 0.88 -11.88 17.98
CA ALA A 244 -0.04 -13.01 18.13
C ALA A 244 -1.50 -12.58 17.83
N ILE A 245 -1.93 -11.41 18.32
CA ILE A 245 -3.25 -10.85 18.06
C ILE A 245 -3.46 -10.57 16.57
N ASN A 246 -2.47 -9.97 15.89
CA ASN A 246 -2.55 -9.70 14.45
C ASN A 246 -2.62 -10.99 13.62
N THR A 247 -1.86 -12.00 14.01
CA THR A 247 -1.92 -13.33 13.35
C THR A 247 -3.28 -13.98 13.56
N ASN A 248 -3.81 -13.92 14.79
CA ASN A 248 -5.14 -14.42 15.10
C ASN A 248 -6.22 -13.65 14.31
N TRP A 249 -6.12 -12.30 14.20
CA TRP A 249 -7.05 -11.50 13.43
C TRP A 249 -7.09 -11.89 11.94
N ASN A 250 -5.95 -12.14 11.31
CA ASN A 250 -5.91 -12.59 9.92
C ASN A 250 -6.65 -13.93 9.72
N THR A 251 -6.49 -14.84 10.66
CA THR A 251 -7.24 -16.12 10.66
C THR A 251 -8.72 -15.90 10.93
N THR A 252 -9.04 -15.02 11.88
CA THR A 252 -10.40 -14.64 12.24
C THR A 252 -11.14 -14.04 11.05
N LEU A 253 -10.54 -13.11 10.30
CA LEU A 253 -11.17 -12.53 9.10
C LEU A 253 -11.58 -13.60 8.09
N THR A 254 -10.69 -14.56 7.81
CA THR A 254 -11.02 -15.68 6.94
C THR A 254 -12.19 -16.50 7.49
N SER A 255 -12.19 -16.78 8.78
CA SER A 255 -13.25 -17.55 9.45
C SER A 255 -14.59 -16.80 9.47
N LEU A 256 -14.55 -15.47 9.68
CA LEU A 256 -15.75 -14.62 9.61
C LEU A 256 -16.41 -14.67 8.23
N ILE A 257 -15.61 -14.52 7.16
CA ILE A 257 -16.14 -14.58 5.78
C ILE A 257 -16.70 -15.97 5.47
N ARG A 258 -16.08 -17.03 5.97
CA ARG A 258 -16.50 -18.42 5.75
C ARG A 258 -17.57 -18.91 6.73
N SER A 259 -18.10 -18.06 7.59
CA SER A 259 -19.12 -18.43 8.57
C SER A 259 -20.41 -18.95 7.88
N ALA A 260 -20.95 -20.04 8.40
CA ALA A 260 -22.13 -20.69 7.85
C ALA A 260 -23.40 -19.82 7.98
N ASP A 261 -23.46 -19.01 9.04
CA ASP A 261 -24.55 -18.11 9.37
C ASP A 261 -24.07 -16.98 10.29
N ASP A 262 -24.97 -16.10 10.67
CA ASP A 262 -24.64 -14.95 11.52
C ASP A 262 -24.32 -15.34 12.97
N ALA A 263 -24.88 -16.45 13.47
CA ALA A 263 -24.57 -16.94 14.80
C ALA A 263 -23.13 -17.49 14.86
N ALA A 264 -22.70 -18.21 13.81
CA ALA A 264 -21.31 -18.65 13.66
C ALA A 264 -20.35 -17.47 13.51
N PHE A 265 -20.76 -16.43 12.78
CA PHE A 265 -19.98 -15.20 12.66
C PHE A 265 -19.76 -14.54 14.03
N ASP A 266 -20.83 -14.38 14.82
CA ASP A 266 -20.76 -13.78 16.15
C ASP A 266 -19.90 -14.60 17.11
N ALA A 267 -19.96 -15.93 17.04
CA ALA A 267 -19.13 -16.81 17.85
C ALA A 267 -17.64 -16.63 17.52
N VAL A 268 -17.28 -16.63 16.23
CA VAL A 268 -15.90 -16.40 15.77
C VAL A 268 -15.37 -15.04 16.23
N LEU A 269 -16.19 -13.99 16.14
CA LEU A 269 -15.81 -12.66 16.59
C LEU A 269 -15.59 -12.62 18.11
N ALA A 270 -16.48 -13.25 18.87
CA ALA A 270 -16.36 -13.34 20.34
C ALA A 270 -15.09 -14.10 20.78
N GLU A 271 -14.72 -15.17 20.06
CA GLU A 271 -13.45 -15.88 20.31
C GLU A 271 -12.24 -14.97 20.10
N HIS A 272 -12.22 -14.14 19.05
CA HIS A 272 -11.16 -13.17 18.83
C HIS A 272 -11.09 -12.13 19.94
N VAL A 273 -12.23 -11.60 20.37
CA VAL A 273 -12.27 -10.63 21.49
C VAL A 273 -11.68 -11.24 22.75
N ALA A 274 -12.09 -12.45 23.13
CA ALA A 274 -11.53 -13.15 24.28
C ALA A 274 -10.03 -13.44 24.14
N PHE A 275 -9.57 -13.76 22.92
CA PHE A 275 -8.13 -13.96 22.63
C PHE A 275 -7.34 -12.69 22.87
N ARG A 276 -7.81 -11.52 22.41
CA ARG A 276 -7.16 -10.23 22.66
C ARG A 276 -7.04 -9.92 24.14
N GLU A 277 -8.14 -10.09 24.89
CA GLU A 277 -8.15 -9.87 26.35
C GLU A 277 -7.13 -10.74 27.06
N SER A 278 -7.02 -12.02 26.68
CA SER A 278 -6.03 -12.96 27.24
C SER A 278 -4.58 -12.62 26.88
N ASN A 279 -4.35 -11.76 25.88
CA ASN A 279 -3.07 -11.31 25.38
C ASN A 279 -2.76 -9.84 25.71
N ASN A 280 -3.18 -9.35 26.87
CA ASN A 280 -2.87 -8.02 27.39
C ASN A 280 -3.29 -6.88 26.46
N TRP A 281 -4.49 -6.97 25.86
CA TRP A 281 -4.98 -5.95 24.91
C TRP A 281 -5.02 -4.55 25.52
N ASP A 282 -5.50 -4.40 26.75
CA ASP A 282 -5.56 -3.10 27.44
C ASP A 282 -4.18 -2.46 27.60
N GLY A 283 -3.17 -3.27 27.87
CA GLY A 283 -1.78 -2.80 27.94
C GLY A 283 -1.25 -2.29 26.61
N ILE A 284 -1.64 -2.95 25.50
CA ILE A 284 -1.28 -2.52 24.14
C ILE A 284 -2.00 -1.21 23.78
N VAL A 285 -3.30 -1.10 24.05
CA VAL A 285 -4.09 0.13 23.81
C VAL A 285 -3.55 1.31 24.60
N LYS A 286 -3.11 1.07 25.84
CA LYS A 286 -2.44 2.10 26.64
C LYS A 286 -1.18 2.64 25.96
N ILE A 287 -0.32 1.74 25.41
CA ILE A 287 0.87 2.13 24.67
C ILE A 287 0.51 2.94 23.42
N TYR A 288 -0.54 2.54 22.70
CA TYR A 288 -1.02 3.30 21.55
C TYR A 288 -1.38 4.73 21.94
N ASN A 289 -2.17 4.91 23.00
CA ASN A 289 -2.58 6.22 23.46
C ASN A 289 -1.40 7.09 23.93
N GLU A 290 -0.45 6.51 24.64
CA GLU A 290 0.77 7.22 25.08
C GLU A 290 1.61 7.69 23.87
N LYS A 291 1.78 6.84 22.86
CA LYS A 291 2.54 7.18 21.65
C LYS A 291 1.78 8.16 20.75
N MET A 292 0.45 8.07 20.65
CA MET A 292 -0.38 9.08 19.97
C MET A 292 -0.26 10.44 20.62
N SER A 293 -0.32 10.51 21.96
CA SER A 293 -0.09 11.76 22.69
C SER A 293 1.28 12.38 22.39
N ALA A 294 2.34 11.55 22.39
CA ALA A 294 3.67 12.01 22.04
C ALA A 294 3.79 12.46 20.57
N ASN A 295 3.07 11.81 19.66
CA ASN A 295 3.04 12.24 18.25
C ASN A 295 2.31 13.57 18.09
N ARG A 296 1.19 13.81 18.80
CA ARG A 296 0.49 15.11 18.80
C ARG A 296 1.40 16.24 19.28
N GLU A 297 2.11 16.02 20.38
CA GLU A 297 3.08 17.00 20.89
C GLU A 297 4.14 17.37 19.82
N LYS A 298 4.68 16.37 19.12
CA LYS A 298 5.63 16.60 18.01
C LYS A 298 5.01 17.35 16.83
N LEU A 299 3.72 17.16 16.58
CA LEU A 299 2.96 17.82 15.51
C LEU A 299 2.44 19.21 15.91
N GLY A 300 2.62 19.62 17.17
CA GLY A 300 2.15 20.90 17.70
C GLY A 300 0.62 20.96 17.86
N GLN A 301 0.00 19.84 18.16
CA GLN A 301 -1.45 19.71 18.36
C GLN A 301 -1.82 19.55 19.84
#